data_42fdd504b04a65e8f87790e5bd54197d
#
_entry.id   42fdd504b04a65e8f87790e5bd54197d
#
_cell.length_a   1.000
_cell.length_b   1.000
_cell.length_c   1.000
_cell.angle_alpha   90.00
_cell.angle_beta   90.00
_cell.angle_gamma   90.00
#
_symmetry.space_group_name_H-M   'P 1'
#
loop_
_entity.id
_entity.type
_entity.pdbx_description
1 polymer ?
#
loop_
_entity_poly.entity_id
_entity_poly.type
_entity_poly.pdbx_seq_one_letter_code
_entity_poly.pdbx_strand_id
1 'polypeptide(L)'
;MSRLGLHLNDAGITLSDGERIVYREPGFAWLGDDELTTGNAAFTHSRIDPRRIQHRFWSELTTMPLADQRFIHLSAADLVSAQLEHAWSLVGKDADELGVAAPSYMAAENLGLFLGISSELGLPVVAMVDAAVASTRREYQNAVPVHIDLSLHRATLTRLAQPAMTQADRTELVDGAGLHELYDLWLSVVAEAFVRQSRFDPLHIAETEQILQNCLDGWLVEASRSESVSMEIETSGASYAAEVDSLALVSAAAPIYQQIATRLRTLYRAEDLPAIQVTERVARMPGLTDLLKARVGGEVFVLEPGATARGALARYRGAAAGSGVSLLRQLPWDQLAVDISDQAIETSHSGVPTHLLHGHTAYEIGNSPLILGSGEGEDGRFVALAADMPGVSRRHCSLARKNGQCVLKDHSRYGTFLNGHRIDDTSVLQVGDVLRIGSPGYEFQLITTDTRHE
;
A
#
# COMPACT_ATOMS: atom_id res chain seq x y z
N MET A 1 5.00 -29.96 -20.06
CA MET A 1 5.93 -29.27 -19.15
C MET A 1 5.11 -28.47 -18.18
N SER A 2 5.13 -28.89 -16.93
CA SER A 2 4.47 -28.17 -15.83
C SER A 2 5.36 -26.98 -15.39
N ARG A 3 4.78 -25.80 -15.19
CA ARG A 3 5.51 -24.58 -14.93
C ARG A 3 4.91 -23.85 -13.75
N LEU A 4 5.73 -23.34 -12.85
CA LEU A 4 5.31 -22.57 -11.68
C LEU A 4 5.95 -21.19 -11.67
N GLY A 5 5.19 -20.20 -11.21
CA GLY A 5 5.69 -18.87 -10.86
C GLY A 5 5.71 -18.72 -9.35
N LEU A 6 6.84 -18.26 -8.78
CA LEU A 6 7.02 -18.00 -7.36
C LEU A 6 7.17 -16.50 -7.11
N HIS A 7 6.38 -15.94 -6.21
CA HIS A 7 6.56 -14.59 -5.71
C HIS A 7 7.11 -14.62 -4.29
N LEU A 8 8.33 -14.08 -4.13
CA LEU A 8 9.03 -13.98 -2.84
C LEU A 8 8.56 -12.74 -2.08
N ASN A 9 7.41 -12.83 -1.44
CA ASN A 9 6.92 -11.79 -0.54
C ASN A 9 6.54 -12.45 0.79
N ASP A 10 7.22 -12.07 1.87
CA ASP A 10 7.05 -12.66 3.21
C ASP A 10 5.66 -12.47 3.82
N ALA A 11 4.88 -11.50 3.35
CA ALA A 11 3.46 -11.38 3.71
C ALA A 11 2.58 -12.49 3.06
N GLY A 12 3.15 -13.28 2.17
CA GLY A 12 2.52 -14.42 1.51
C GLY A 12 3.36 -14.92 0.36
N ILE A 13 4.28 -15.86 0.64
CA ILE A 13 5.03 -16.61 -0.37
C ILE A 13 4.02 -17.32 -1.26
N THR A 14 4.01 -16.99 -2.55
CA THR A 14 2.93 -17.41 -3.45
C THR A 14 3.47 -18.20 -4.64
N LEU A 15 2.93 -19.41 -4.87
CA LEU A 15 3.13 -20.20 -6.09
C LEU A 15 1.87 -20.17 -6.95
N SER A 16 2.05 -20.02 -8.27
CA SER A 16 0.99 -20.05 -9.28
C SER A 16 1.36 -20.95 -10.45
N ASP A 17 0.42 -21.71 -10.95
CA ASP A 17 0.55 -22.53 -12.17
C ASP A 17 0.30 -21.74 -13.48
N GLY A 18 0.07 -20.43 -13.34
CA GLY A 18 -0.27 -19.51 -14.43
C GLY A 18 -1.75 -19.19 -14.53
N GLU A 19 -2.64 -20.05 -14.03
CA GLU A 19 -4.08 -19.85 -13.99
C GLU A 19 -4.57 -19.48 -12.58
N ARG A 20 -4.11 -20.21 -11.57
CA ARG A 20 -4.52 -20.05 -10.17
C ARG A 20 -3.32 -20.02 -9.21
N ILE A 21 -3.59 -19.57 -8.01
CA ILE A 21 -2.66 -19.70 -6.89
C ILE A 21 -2.80 -21.12 -6.35
N VAL A 22 -1.69 -21.85 -6.34
CA VAL A 22 -1.63 -23.25 -5.85
C VAL A 22 -1.04 -23.35 -4.46
N TYR A 23 -0.32 -22.30 -4.00
CA TYR A 23 0.21 -22.18 -2.65
C TYR A 23 0.31 -20.70 -2.26
N ARG A 24 -0.07 -20.36 -1.01
CA ARG A 24 0.16 -19.05 -0.42
C ARG A 24 0.19 -19.16 1.10
N GLU A 25 1.35 -18.88 1.69
CA GLU A 25 1.52 -18.87 3.13
C GLU A 25 2.48 -17.74 3.57
N PRO A 26 2.28 -17.14 4.77
CA PRO A 26 3.14 -16.06 5.26
C PRO A 26 4.52 -16.58 5.66
N GLY A 27 5.51 -15.70 5.65
CA GLY A 27 6.88 -15.95 6.06
C GLY A 27 7.04 -16.00 7.58
N PHE A 28 6.37 -16.95 8.22
CA PHE A 28 6.49 -17.23 9.64
C PHE A 28 7.16 -18.59 9.85
N ALA A 29 8.01 -18.69 10.88
CA ALA A 29 8.58 -19.94 11.36
C ALA A 29 8.41 -20.01 12.88
N TRP A 30 7.94 -21.13 13.40
CA TRP A 30 7.89 -21.45 14.82
C TRP A 30 8.94 -22.49 15.14
N LEU A 31 9.76 -22.22 16.17
CA LEU A 31 10.91 -23.03 16.58
C LEU A 31 10.57 -23.80 17.86
N GLY A 32 10.07 -25.03 17.72
CA GLY A 32 9.88 -25.97 18.81
C GLY A 32 11.21 -26.49 19.35
N ASP A 33 11.17 -27.39 20.33
CA ASP A 33 12.40 -27.98 20.91
C ASP A 33 13.06 -28.97 19.91
N ASP A 34 12.25 -29.75 19.21
CA ASP A 34 12.68 -30.74 18.21
C ASP A 34 11.89 -30.59 16.89
N GLU A 35 11.15 -29.50 16.72
CA GLU A 35 10.27 -29.28 15.57
C GLU A 35 10.43 -27.87 15.02
N LEU A 36 10.50 -27.76 13.71
CA LEU A 36 10.46 -26.51 12.95
C LEU A 36 9.23 -26.53 12.04
N THR A 37 8.30 -25.62 12.26
CA THR A 37 7.15 -25.43 11.38
C THR A 37 7.19 -24.06 10.71
N THR A 38 6.62 -23.95 9.49
CA THR A 38 6.63 -22.71 8.71
C THR A 38 5.23 -22.37 8.20
N GLY A 39 5.08 -21.16 7.67
CA GLY A 39 3.85 -20.73 7.01
C GLY A 39 2.67 -20.56 7.94
N ASN A 40 1.50 -21.04 7.51
CA ASN A 40 0.25 -20.92 8.27
C ASN A 40 0.31 -21.65 9.61
N ALA A 41 0.95 -22.82 9.68
CA ALA A 41 1.11 -23.57 10.93
C ALA A 41 1.91 -22.75 11.96
N ALA A 42 3.00 -22.10 11.55
CA ALA A 42 3.76 -21.21 12.43
C ALA A 42 2.96 -19.96 12.83
N PHE A 43 2.20 -19.38 11.88
CA PHE A 43 1.39 -18.20 12.14
C PHE A 43 0.34 -18.42 13.25
N THR A 44 -0.24 -19.63 13.34
CA THR A 44 -1.19 -19.97 14.42
C THR A 44 -0.56 -20.02 15.82
N HIS A 45 0.77 -19.95 15.94
CA HIS A 45 1.49 -19.87 17.20
C HIS A 45 2.01 -18.46 17.50
N SER A 46 1.80 -17.50 16.62
CA SER A 46 2.48 -16.19 16.68
C SER A 46 2.15 -15.38 17.94
N ARG A 47 0.96 -15.54 18.52
CA ARG A 47 0.56 -14.91 19.78
C ARG A 47 0.64 -15.86 20.98
N ILE A 48 0.59 -17.17 20.73
CA ILE A 48 0.67 -18.19 21.79
C ILE A 48 2.12 -18.32 22.30
N ASP A 49 3.09 -18.35 21.40
CA ASP A 49 4.50 -18.51 21.74
C ASP A 49 5.40 -17.52 20.96
N PRO A 50 5.22 -16.21 21.15
CA PRO A 50 5.89 -15.18 20.34
C PRO A 50 7.42 -15.21 20.45
N ARG A 51 7.98 -15.77 21.53
CA ARG A 51 9.43 -15.89 21.71
C ARG A 51 10.08 -16.98 20.84
N ARG A 52 9.29 -17.86 20.26
CA ARG A 52 9.74 -18.92 19.35
C ARG A 52 9.40 -18.64 17.90
N ILE A 53 8.76 -17.50 17.62
CA ILE A 53 8.40 -17.08 16.27
C ILE A 53 9.53 -16.29 15.63
N GLN A 54 9.80 -16.62 14.37
CA GLN A 54 10.65 -15.87 13.46
C GLN A 54 9.81 -15.43 12.26
N HIS A 55 9.87 -14.14 11.90
CA HIS A 55 9.08 -13.58 10.77
C HIS A 55 9.87 -12.53 9.98
N ARG A 56 11.21 -12.46 10.16
CA ARG A 56 12.11 -11.57 9.41
C ARG A 56 13.09 -12.32 8.50
N PHE A 57 13.10 -13.66 8.54
CA PHE A 57 14.10 -14.48 7.88
C PHE A 57 14.10 -14.35 6.35
N TRP A 58 12.99 -13.97 5.71
CA TRP A 58 12.93 -13.64 4.29
C TRP A 58 13.54 -12.28 3.97
N SER A 59 13.25 -11.28 4.79
CA SER A 59 13.76 -9.91 4.59
C SER A 59 15.20 -9.73 5.06
N GLU A 60 15.66 -10.58 5.97
CA GLU A 60 17.01 -10.58 6.56
C GLU A 60 17.76 -11.89 6.23
N LEU A 61 17.59 -12.40 5.00
CA LEU A 61 18.16 -13.67 4.56
C LEU A 61 19.69 -13.66 4.70
N THR A 62 20.22 -14.55 5.55
CA THR A 62 21.64 -14.70 5.86
C THR A 62 21.93 -16.11 6.37
N THR A 63 23.20 -16.54 6.25
CA THR A 63 23.72 -17.77 6.88
C THR A 63 24.26 -17.55 8.29
N MET A 64 24.19 -16.30 8.81
CA MET A 64 24.58 -16.04 10.19
C MET A 64 23.60 -16.70 11.15
N PRO A 65 24.10 -17.29 12.28
CA PRO A 65 23.24 -17.87 13.28
C PRO A 65 22.18 -16.91 13.80
N LEU A 66 21.02 -17.46 14.18
CA LEU A 66 19.98 -16.67 14.86
C LEU A 66 20.53 -16.10 16.17
N ALA A 67 20.03 -14.91 16.53
CA ALA A 67 20.48 -14.21 17.76
C ALA A 67 20.07 -14.94 19.06
N ASP A 68 19.00 -15.71 19.02
CA ASP A 68 18.53 -16.49 20.17
C ASP A 68 19.45 -17.70 20.41
N GLN A 69 20.05 -17.76 21.60
CA GLN A 69 20.99 -18.81 21.98
C GLN A 69 20.40 -20.23 21.94
N ARG A 70 19.09 -20.35 22.11
CA ARG A 70 18.38 -21.65 22.00
C ARG A 70 18.42 -22.22 20.59
N PHE A 71 18.49 -21.33 19.59
CA PHE A 71 18.38 -21.63 18.16
C PHE A 71 19.63 -21.21 17.38
N ILE A 72 20.77 -21.03 18.07
CA ILE A 72 22.03 -20.59 17.45
C ILE A 72 22.55 -21.52 16.35
N HIS A 73 22.07 -22.76 16.32
CA HIS A 73 22.39 -23.73 15.28
C HIS A 73 21.61 -23.53 13.99
N LEU A 74 20.61 -22.62 13.99
CA LEU A 74 19.80 -22.24 12.83
C LEU A 74 20.17 -20.84 12.35
N SER A 75 19.96 -20.59 11.07
CA SER A 75 20.09 -19.30 10.41
C SER A 75 18.78 -18.94 9.68
N ALA A 76 18.68 -17.70 9.17
CA ALA A 76 17.58 -17.31 8.30
C ALA A 76 17.52 -18.17 7.03
N ALA A 77 18.67 -18.61 6.51
CA ALA A 77 18.75 -19.50 5.36
C ALA A 77 18.12 -20.87 5.61
N ASP A 78 18.29 -21.42 6.81
CA ASP A 78 17.67 -22.70 7.19
C ASP A 78 16.14 -22.58 7.26
N LEU A 79 15.63 -21.44 7.76
CA LEU A 79 14.18 -21.19 7.82
C LEU A 79 13.57 -20.99 6.43
N VAL A 80 14.27 -20.28 5.53
CA VAL A 80 13.87 -20.16 4.12
C VAL A 80 13.87 -21.52 3.44
N SER A 81 14.92 -22.33 3.66
CA SER A 81 15.01 -23.69 3.12
C SER A 81 13.84 -24.55 3.57
N ALA A 82 13.52 -24.55 4.86
CA ALA A 82 12.40 -25.32 5.42
C ALA A 82 11.04 -24.88 4.81
N GLN A 83 10.81 -23.58 4.67
CA GLN A 83 9.55 -23.10 4.07
C GLN A 83 9.45 -23.41 2.57
N LEU A 84 10.56 -23.30 1.82
CA LEU A 84 10.58 -23.69 0.42
C LEU A 84 10.39 -25.19 0.23
N GLU A 85 11.03 -26.01 1.05
CA GLU A 85 10.86 -27.48 1.04
C GLU A 85 9.41 -27.85 1.31
N HIS A 86 8.78 -27.24 2.33
CA HIS A 86 7.37 -27.42 2.63
C HIS A 86 6.48 -27.05 1.43
N ALA A 87 6.63 -25.85 0.89
CA ALA A 87 5.85 -25.40 -0.26
C ALA A 87 6.04 -26.30 -1.48
N TRP A 88 7.28 -26.70 -1.77
CA TRP A 88 7.63 -27.54 -2.89
C TRP A 88 7.08 -28.97 -2.75
N SER A 89 7.07 -29.51 -1.54
CA SER A 89 6.50 -30.82 -1.24
C SER A 89 5.01 -30.92 -1.54
N LEU A 90 4.29 -29.80 -1.41
CA LEU A 90 2.84 -29.70 -1.64
C LEU A 90 2.49 -29.58 -3.13
N VAL A 91 3.25 -28.81 -3.90
CA VAL A 91 2.80 -28.40 -5.25
C VAL A 91 3.88 -28.50 -6.33
N GLY A 92 5.14 -28.72 -5.98
CA GLY A 92 6.27 -28.57 -6.91
C GLY A 92 6.77 -29.84 -7.56
N LYS A 93 6.32 -31.02 -7.11
CA LYS A 93 6.94 -32.34 -7.46
C LYS A 93 7.00 -32.63 -8.97
N ASP A 94 6.05 -32.10 -9.75
CA ASP A 94 5.93 -32.32 -11.18
C ASP A 94 6.29 -31.07 -12.01
N ALA A 95 6.87 -30.03 -11.39
CA ALA A 95 7.22 -28.81 -12.09
C ALA A 95 8.59 -28.95 -12.78
N ASP A 96 8.60 -28.66 -14.10
CA ASP A 96 9.82 -28.67 -14.93
C ASP A 96 10.55 -27.32 -14.92
N GLU A 97 9.85 -26.22 -14.65
CA GLU A 97 10.37 -24.86 -14.67
C GLU A 97 9.78 -24.01 -13.55
N LEU A 98 10.62 -23.22 -12.88
CA LEU A 98 10.23 -22.24 -11.86
C LEU A 98 10.72 -20.84 -12.24
N GLY A 99 9.78 -19.92 -12.54
CA GLY A 99 10.05 -18.49 -12.67
C GLY A 99 9.86 -17.77 -11.33
N VAL A 100 10.85 -17.01 -10.88
CA VAL A 100 10.84 -16.36 -9.57
C VAL A 100 10.67 -14.85 -9.70
N ALA A 101 9.68 -14.26 -9.04
CA ALA A 101 9.57 -12.82 -8.83
C ALA A 101 10.21 -12.46 -7.49
N ALA A 102 11.35 -11.75 -7.54
CA ALA A 102 12.09 -11.32 -6.37
C ALA A 102 11.78 -9.86 -6.03
N PRO A 103 11.68 -9.48 -4.74
CA PRO A 103 11.47 -8.10 -4.33
C PRO A 103 12.55 -7.17 -4.87
N SER A 104 12.17 -5.97 -5.31
CA SER A 104 13.07 -4.98 -5.92
C SER A 104 14.21 -4.53 -5.00
N TYR A 105 14.07 -4.72 -3.68
CA TYR A 105 15.07 -4.37 -2.68
C TYR A 105 16.10 -5.47 -2.39
N MET A 106 15.89 -6.68 -2.91
CA MET A 106 16.73 -7.82 -2.58
C MET A 106 18.14 -7.65 -3.18
N ALA A 107 19.17 -7.66 -2.33
CA ALA A 107 20.56 -7.50 -2.75
C ALA A 107 21.07 -8.74 -3.52
N ALA A 108 22.15 -8.56 -4.28
CA ALA A 108 22.73 -9.64 -5.09
C ALA A 108 23.17 -10.85 -4.22
N GLU A 109 23.68 -10.59 -3.03
CA GLU A 109 24.09 -11.63 -2.06
C GLU A 109 22.90 -12.48 -1.61
N ASN A 110 21.77 -11.84 -1.29
CA ASN A 110 20.55 -12.54 -0.87
C ASN A 110 19.95 -13.35 -2.04
N LEU A 111 19.99 -12.81 -3.27
CA LEU A 111 19.57 -13.53 -4.48
C LEU A 111 20.46 -14.74 -4.75
N GLY A 112 21.79 -14.60 -4.58
CA GLY A 112 22.74 -15.69 -4.69
C GLY A 112 22.49 -16.78 -3.64
N LEU A 113 22.22 -16.39 -2.39
CA LEU A 113 21.89 -17.32 -1.32
C LEU A 113 20.56 -18.07 -1.58
N PHE A 114 19.52 -17.36 -2.01
CA PHE A 114 18.27 -17.97 -2.44
C PHE A 114 18.47 -19.01 -3.57
N LEU A 115 19.30 -18.69 -4.59
CA LEU A 115 19.61 -19.64 -5.66
C LEU A 115 20.38 -20.85 -5.15
N GLY A 116 21.31 -20.66 -4.19
CA GLY A 116 22.01 -21.77 -3.52
C GLY A 116 21.04 -22.72 -2.82
N ILE A 117 20.14 -22.18 -1.97
CA ILE A 117 19.09 -22.95 -1.30
C ILE A 117 18.19 -23.66 -2.33
N SER A 118 17.77 -22.94 -3.38
CA SER A 118 16.93 -23.54 -4.43
C SER A 118 17.61 -24.71 -5.11
N SER A 119 18.92 -24.60 -5.38
CA SER A 119 19.72 -25.67 -5.99
C SER A 119 19.85 -26.89 -5.08
N GLU A 120 20.07 -26.69 -3.79
CA GLU A 120 20.12 -27.78 -2.80
C GLU A 120 18.81 -28.53 -2.68
N LEU A 121 17.67 -27.80 -2.76
CA LEU A 121 16.34 -28.39 -2.75
C LEU A 121 15.91 -28.97 -4.11
N GLY A 122 16.73 -28.84 -5.15
CA GLY A 122 16.40 -29.30 -6.49
C GLY A 122 15.26 -28.52 -7.18
N LEU A 123 15.03 -27.26 -6.81
CA LEU A 123 14.03 -26.41 -7.45
C LEU A 123 14.53 -25.99 -8.86
N PRO A 124 13.73 -26.22 -9.92
CA PRO A 124 14.15 -25.95 -11.29
C PRO A 124 14.02 -24.45 -11.64
N VAL A 125 14.76 -23.59 -10.96
CA VAL A 125 14.73 -22.14 -11.19
C VAL A 125 15.36 -21.82 -12.54
N VAL A 126 14.55 -21.27 -13.45
CA VAL A 126 14.99 -20.93 -14.82
C VAL A 126 15.16 -19.42 -15.02
N ALA A 127 14.50 -18.59 -14.22
CA ALA A 127 14.61 -17.15 -14.30
C ALA A 127 14.26 -16.49 -12.97
N MET A 128 14.90 -15.36 -12.70
CA MET A 128 14.50 -14.42 -11.64
C MET A 128 14.11 -13.09 -12.27
N VAL A 129 13.02 -12.50 -11.81
CA VAL A 129 12.48 -11.24 -12.33
C VAL A 129 12.23 -10.30 -11.16
N ASP A 130 12.51 -9.03 -11.32
CA ASP A 130 12.07 -7.99 -10.38
C ASP A 130 10.55 -8.03 -10.22
N ALA A 131 10.05 -8.07 -8.97
CA ALA A 131 8.63 -8.28 -8.70
C ALA A 131 7.74 -7.18 -9.27
N ALA A 132 8.19 -5.92 -9.25
CA ALA A 132 7.44 -4.81 -9.84
C ALA A 132 7.39 -4.92 -11.37
N VAL A 133 8.49 -5.34 -12.00
CA VAL A 133 8.54 -5.62 -13.44
C VAL A 133 7.68 -6.83 -13.80
N ALA A 134 7.73 -7.90 -13.00
CA ALA A 134 6.86 -9.07 -13.19
C ALA A 134 5.38 -8.71 -13.10
N SER A 135 5.00 -7.84 -12.17
CA SER A 135 3.62 -7.39 -11.94
C SER A 135 3.08 -6.53 -13.08
N THR A 136 3.96 -5.74 -13.74
CA THR A 136 3.54 -4.72 -14.72
C THR A 136 3.56 -5.30 -16.13
N ARG A 137 2.42 -5.84 -16.57
CA ARG A 137 2.25 -6.61 -17.80
C ARG A 137 1.72 -5.79 -18.98
N ARG A 138 1.42 -4.49 -18.77
CA ARG A 138 0.87 -3.58 -19.78
C ARG A 138 1.62 -2.26 -19.81
N GLU A 139 1.49 -1.56 -20.91
CA GLU A 139 1.89 -0.17 -21.02
C GLU A 139 0.81 0.73 -20.38
N TYR A 140 1.21 1.72 -19.60
CA TYR A 140 0.39 2.83 -19.12
C TYR A 140 0.73 4.06 -19.95
N GLN A 141 -0.02 4.26 -21.04
CA GLN A 141 0.24 5.34 -21.98
C GLN A 141 -0.01 6.70 -21.33
N ASN A 142 0.87 7.64 -21.61
CA ASN A 142 0.85 9.01 -21.08
C ASN A 142 0.98 9.12 -19.55
N ALA A 143 1.34 8.05 -18.85
CA ALA A 143 1.46 8.05 -17.41
C ALA A 143 2.74 7.34 -16.92
N VAL A 144 3.08 7.56 -15.67
CA VAL A 144 4.24 6.94 -15.02
C VAL A 144 3.75 5.93 -14.01
N PRO A 145 3.95 4.62 -14.25
CA PRO A 145 3.53 3.60 -13.29
C PRO A 145 4.48 3.52 -12.09
N VAL A 146 3.89 3.43 -10.90
CA VAL A 146 4.57 3.04 -9.67
C VAL A 146 3.87 1.83 -9.09
N HIS A 147 4.60 0.74 -8.92
CA HIS A 147 4.12 -0.48 -8.30
C HIS A 147 4.27 -0.40 -6.78
N ILE A 148 3.20 -0.73 -6.05
CA ILE A 148 3.19 -0.77 -4.59
C ILE A 148 2.85 -2.19 -4.13
N ASP A 149 3.69 -2.74 -3.27
CA ASP A 149 3.43 -3.99 -2.56
C ASP A 149 3.76 -3.86 -1.08
N LEU A 150 3.06 -4.63 -0.25
CA LEU A 150 3.29 -4.74 1.19
C LEU A 150 3.91 -6.10 1.51
N SER A 151 5.00 -6.08 2.24
CA SER A 151 5.57 -7.25 2.91
C SER A 151 5.22 -7.23 4.41
N LEU A 152 5.74 -8.16 5.20
CA LEU A 152 5.43 -8.18 6.63
C LEU A 152 5.84 -6.89 7.34
N HIS A 153 7.01 -6.32 7.02
CA HIS A 153 7.60 -5.22 7.78
C HIS A 153 7.80 -3.93 7.00
N ARG A 154 7.43 -3.88 5.72
CA ARG A 154 7.64 -2.70 4.90
C ARG A 154 6.69 -2.60 3.72
N ALA A 155 6.51 -1.37 3.23
CA ALA A 155 5.97 -1.12 1.92
C ALA A 155 7.11 -0.92 0.92
N THR A 156 6.98 -1.51 -0.26
CA THR A 156 7.91 -1.35 -1.38
C THR A 156 7.22 -0.60 -2.51
N LEU A 157 7.80 0.52 -2.93
CA LEU A 157 7.29 1.37 -3.98
C LEU A 157 8.34 1.43 -5.10
N THR A 158 8.01 0.91 -6.28
CA THR A 158 8.93 0.86 -7.41
C THR A 158 8.38 1.66 -8.58
N ARG A 159 9.05 2.77 -8.91
CA ARG A 159 8.82 3.52 -10.14
C ARG A 159 9.30 2.68 -11.33
N LEU A 160 8.50 2.68 -12.37
CA LEU A 160 8.80 1.94 -13.59
C LEU A 160 8.92 2.90 -14.77
N ALA A 161 9.89 2.63 -15.63
CA ALA A 161 10.03 3.28 -16.94
C ALA A 161 9.49 2.34 -18.02
N GLN A 162 8.85 2.89 -19.04
CA GLN A 162 8.23 2.13 -20.11
C GLN A 162 8.60 2.65 -21.52
N PRO A 163 9.90 2.76 -21.88
CA PRO A 163 10.31 3.31 -23.19
C PRO A 163 9.97 2.37 -24.36
N ALA A 164 10.07 1.05 -24.16
CA ALA A 164 9.74 0.00 -25.14
C ALA A 164 9.32 -1.31 -24.45
N MET A 165 9.54 -1.39 -23.16
CA MET A 165 9.19 -2.49 -22.27
C MET A 165 9.15 -1.98 -20.84
N THR A 166 8.57 -2.75 -19.90
CA THR A 166 8.60 -2.38 -18.49
C THR A 166 10.01 -2.57 -17.91
N GLN A 167 10.52 -1.55 -17.25
CA GLN A 167 11.84 -1.52 -16.63
C GLN A 167 11.77 -0.90 -15.23
N ALA A 168 12.42 -1.52 -14.23
CA ALA A 168 12.56 -0.92 -12.91
C ALA A 168 13.50 0.30 -12.97
N ASP A 169 13.03 1.45 -12.51
CA ASP A 169 13.74 2.73 -12.51
C ASP A 169 14.28 3.05 -11.10
N ARG A 170 13.38 3.23 -10.15
CA ARG A 170 13.72 3.61 -8.76
C ARG A 170 12.81 2.91 -7.76
N THR A 171 13.41 2.39 -6.68
CA THR A 171 12.67 1.76 -5.57
C THR A 171 12.87 2.54 -4.29
N GLU A 172 11.77 2.81 -3.60
CA GLU A 172 11.73 3.39 -2.26
C GLU A 172 11.11 2.39 -1.29
N LEU A 173 11.66 2.34 -0.09
CA LEU A 173 11.18 1.48 1.00
C LEU A 173 10.60 2.34 2.11
N VAL A 174 9.52 1.86 2.71
CA VAL A 174 8.93 2.42 3.94
C VAL A 174 8.98 1.33 4.99
N ASP A 175 10.06 1.30 5.75
CA ASP A 175 10.23 0.37 6.86
C ASP A 175 9.24 0.70 7.99
N GLY A 176 8.74 -0.31 8.69
CA GLY A 176 7.69 -0.14 9.70
C GLY A 176 6.30 0.17 9.11
N ALA A 177 6.14 0.00 7.80
CA ALA A 177 4.87 0.19 7.09
C ALA A 177 4.41 -1.12 6.41
N GLY A 178 4.60 -2.24 7.08
CA GLY A 178 4.20 -3.56 6.61
C GLY A 178 2.90 -4.05 7.23
N LEU A 179 2.52 -5.29 6.87
CA LEU A 179 1.30 -5.90 7.39
C LEU A 179 1.36 -6.17 8.89
N HIS A 180 2.53 -6.51 9.42
CA HIS A 180 2.69 -6.82 10.84
C HIS A 180 2.34 -5.59 11.71
N GLU A 181 2.89 -4.45 11.37
CA GLU A 181 2.64 -3.19 12.08
C GLU A 181 1.19 -2.73 11.92
N LEU A 182 0.60 -2.87 10.73
CA LEU A 182 -0.81 -2.57 10.50
C LEU A 182 -1.74 -3.48 11.29
N TYR A 183 -1.44 -4.78 11.34
CA TYR A 183 -2.24 -5.75 12.09
C TYR A 183 -2.23 -5.46 13.59
N ASP A 184 -1.08 -5.11 14.18
CA ASP A 184 -0.99 -4.75 15.60
C ASP A 184 -1.85 -3.52 15.94
N LEU A 185 -1.90 -2.52 15.05
CA LEU A 185 -2.80 -1.37 15.22
C LEU A 185 -4.27 -1.79 15.18
N TRP A 186 -4.67 -2.60 14.20
CA TRP A 186 -6.06 -3.02 14.06
C TRP A 186 -6.50 -3.99 15.16
N LEU A 187 -5.63 -4.90 15.60
CA LEU A 187 -5.91 -5.77 16.75
C LEU A 187 -6.25 -4.94 17.99
N SER A 188 -5.51 -3.84 18.22
CA SER A 188 -5.78 -2.93 19.34
C SER A 188 -7.14 -2.24 19.22
N VAL A 189 -7.51 -1.75 18.02
CA VAL A 189 -8.82 -1.12 17.77
C VAL A 189 -9.96 -2.11 17.97
N VAL A 190 -9.81 -3.32 17.44
CA VAL A 190 -10.83 -4.36 17.55
C VAL A 190 -10.99 -4.80 19.00
N ALA A 191 -9.88 -5.03 19.71
CA ALA A 191 -9.92 -5.42 21.14
C ALA A 191 -10.61 -4.35 22.00
N GLU A 192 -10.34 -3.06 21.76
CA GLU A 192 -11.02 -1.98 22.46
C GLU A 192 -12.53 -2.00 22.20
N ALA A 193 -12.99 -2.31 20.99
CA ALA A 193 -14.39 -2.46 20.68
C ALA A 193 -15.03 -3.62 21.46
N PHE A 194 -14.37 -4.79 21.54
CA PHE A 194 -14.84 -5.92 22.35
C PHE A 194 -14.93 -5.56 23.83
N VAL A 195 -13.91 -4.92 24.42
CA VAL A 195 -13.93 -4.47 25.82
C VAL A 195 -15.10 -3.54 26.07
N ARG A 196 -15.33 -2.58 25.20
CA ARG A 196 -16.38 -1.57 25.36
C ARG A 196 -17.78 -2.16 25.22
N GLN A 197 -18.02 -3.05 24.27
CA GLN A 197 -19.36 -3.54 23.92
C GLN A 197 -19.75 -4.83 24.64
N SER A 198 -18.82 -5.77 24.79
CA SER A 198 -19.09 -7.09 25.37
C SER A 198 -18.39 -7.34 26.72
N ARG A 199 -17.60 -6.38 27.24
CA ARG A 199 -16.79 -6.53 28.46
C ARG A 199 -15.78 -7.69 28.38
N PHE A 200 -15.44 -8.11 27.19
CA PHE A 200 -14.48 -9.15 26.92
C PHE A 200 -13.19 -8.52 26.36
N ASP A 201 -12.04 -8.83 26.98
CA ASP A 201 -10.73 -8.40 26.47
C ASP A 201 -10.03 -9.57 25.76
N PRO A 202 -10.04 -9.59 24.41
CA PRO A 202 -9.40 -10.67 23.66
C PRO A 202 -7.88 -10.67 23.75
N LEU A 203 -7.24 -9.58 24.20
CA LEU A 203 -5.77 -9.51 24.39
C LEU A 203 -5.33 -9.96 25.79
N HIS A 204 -6.27 -10.35 26.66
CA HIS A 204 -5.95 -10.73 28.02
C HIS A 204 -5.20 -12.08 28.11
N ILE A 205 -5.48 -13.01 27.20
CA ILE A 205 -4.81 -14.32 27.12
C ILE A 205 -4.38 -14.61 25.69
N ALA A 206 -3.26 -15.30 25.55
CA ALA A 206 -2.61 -15.56 24.25
C ALA A 206 -3.51 -16.30 23.25
N GLU A 207 -4.33 -17.23 23.72
CA GLU A 207 -5.23 -18.02 22.89
C GLU A 207 -6.31 -17.16 22.25
N THR A 208 -6.90 -16.21 22.98
CA THR A 208 -7.93 -15.30 22.42
C THR A 208 -7.31 -14.22 21.54
N GLU A 209 -6.10 -13.76 21.86
CA GLU A 209 -5.33 -12.88 20.97
C GLU A 209 -5.02 -13.57 19.64
N GLN A 210 -4.66 -14.85 19.66
CA GLN A 210 -4.42 -15.64 18.46
C GLN A 210 -5.69 -15.83 17.61
N ILE A 211 -6.83 -16.09 18.27
CA ILE A 211 -8.13 -16.19 17.58
C ILE A 211 -8.47 -14.86 16.89
N LEU A 212 -8.30 -13.75 17.61
CA LEU A 212 -8.51 -12.40 17.07
C LEU A 212 -7.65 -12.16 15.82
N GLN A 213 -6.36 -12.49 15.89
CA GLN A 213 -5.43 -12.35 14.78
C GLN A 213 -5.81 -13.23 13.58
N ASN A 214 -6.25 -14.47 13.83
CA ASN A 214 -6.65 -15.38 12.76
C ASN A 214 -7.89 -14.89 11.99
N CYS A 215 -8.81 -14.19 12.66
CA CYS A 215 -10.02 -13.65 12.06
C CYS A 215 -9.81 -12.31 11.34
N LEU A 216 -8.76 -11.57 11.69
CA LEU A 216 -8.57 -10.18 11.28
C LEU A 216 -8.60 -9.99 9.76
N ASP A 217 -7.91 -10.83 8.99
CA ASP A 217 -7.83 -10.69 7.53
C ASP A 217 -9.22 -10.76 6.87
N GLY A 218 -10.10 -11.64 7.35
CA GLY A 218 -11.49 -11.74 6.90
C GLY A 218 -12.29 -10.47 7.19
N TRP A 219 -12.16 -9.93 8.39
CA TRP A 219 -12.84 -8.69 8.79
C TRP A 219 -12.34 -7.46 8.05
N LEU A 220 -11.03 -7.39 7.74
CA LEU A 220 -10.49 -6.29 6.93
C LEU A 220 -11.04 -6.30 5.50
N VAL A 221 -11.23 -7.48 4.90
CA VAL A 221 -11.87 -7.62 3.59
C VAL A 221 -13.33 -7.11 3.64
N GLU A 222 -14.05 -7.39 4.71
CA GLU A 222 -15.41 -6.89 4.90
C GLU A 222 -15.42 -5.37 5.15
N ALA A 223 -14.52 -4.86 5.99
CA ALA A 223 -14.36 -3.44 6.28
C ALA A 223 -14.01 -2.59 5.06
N SER A 224 -13.37 -3.18 4.05
CA SER A 224 -13.09 -2.48 2.79
C SER A 224 -14.34 -2.25 1.92
N ARG A 225 -15.50 -2.85 2.29
CA ARG A 225 -16.74 -2.84 1.50
C ARG A 225 -17.95 -2.33 2.28
N SER A 226 -17.83 -2.19 3.59
CA SER A 226 -18.93 -1.84 4.51
C SER A 226 -18.50 -0.69 5.43
N GLU A 227 -19.48 0.11 5.90
CA GLU A 227 -19.21 1.20 6.84
C GLU A 227 -18.87 0.67 8.25
N SER A 228 -19.42 -0.48 8.63
CA SER A 228 -19.11 -1.19 9.87
C SER A 228 -19.04 -2.70 9.64
N VAL A 229 -18.34 -3.41 10.52
CA VAL A 229 -18.17 -4.87 10.48
C VAL A 229 -18.57 -5.45 11.84
N SER A 230 -19.45 -6.46 11.82
CA SER A 230 -19.72 -7.27 12.99
C SER A 230 -18.68 -8.35 13.15
N MET A 231 -17.90 -8.26 14.22
CA MET A 231 -16.80 -9.15 14.54
C MET A 231 -17.17 -10.07 15.68
N GLU A 232 -17.00 -11.37 15.52
CA GLU A 232 -17.39 -12.37 16.51
C GLU A 232 -16.24 -13.29 16.85
N ILE A 233 -16.06 -13.59 18.14
CA ILE A 233 -15.09 -14.53 18.68
C ILE A 233 -15.80 -15.56 19.54
N GLU A 234 -15.58 -16.82 19.24
CA GLU A 234 -16.01 -17.94 20.08
C GLU A 234 -14.86 -18.44 20.94
N THR A 235 -15.03 -18.49 22.24
CA THR A 235 -14.03 -19.02 23.18
C THR A 235 -14.70 -19.53 24.46
N SER A 236 -14.16 -20.63 25.02
CA SER A 236 -14.62 -21.22 26.28
C SER A 236 -16.13 -21.47 26.36
N GLY A 237 -16.77 -21.77 25.22
CA GLY A 237 -18.21 -22.04 25.14
C GLY A 237 -19.10 -20.79 25.19
N ALA A 238 -18.54 -19.60 25.07
CA ALA A 238 -19.23 -18.34 24.93
C ALA A 238 -18.87 -17.65 23.60
N SER A 239 -19.84 -16.92 23.03
CA SER A 239 -19.62 -16.06 21.88
C SER A 239 -19.63 -14.61 22.32
N TYR A 240 -18.69 -13.83 21.82
CA TYR A 240 -18.57 -12.39 22.06
C TYR A 240 -18.59 -11.68 20.72
N ALA A 241 -19.37 -10.62 20.63
CA ALA A 241 -19.47 -9.82 19.41
C ALA A 241 -19.16 -8.34 19.69
N ALA A 242 -18.58 -7.70 18.69
CA ALA A 242 -18.39 -6.25 18.67
C ALA A 242 -18.60 -5.73 17.26
N GLU A 243 -19.20 -4.55 17.14
CA GLU A 243 -19.31 -3.81 15.90
C GLU A 243 -18.17 -2.79 15.82
N VAL A 244 -17.43 -2.81 14.71
CA VAL A 244 -16.29 -1.93 14.48
C VAL A 244 -16.55 -1.08 13.24
N ASP A 245 -16.50 0.24 13.42
CA ASP A 245 -16.58 1.20 12.34
C ASP A 245 -15.34 1.10 11.45
N SER A 246 -15.53 0.94 10.14
CA SER A 246 -14.42 0.85 9.16
C SER A 246 -13.55 2.12 9.19
N LEU A 247 -14.12 3.28 9.47
CA LEU A 247 -13.38 4.53 9.62
C LEU A 247 -12.43 4.50 10.83
N ALA A 248 -12.75 3.76 11.91
CA ALA A 248 -11.84 3.59 13.04
C ALA A 248 -10.59 2.81 12.63
N LEU A 249 -10.74 1.76 11.80
CA LEU A 249 -9.61 1.00 11.25
C LEU A 249 -8.74 1.86 10.32
N VAL A 250 -9.37 2.66 9.44
CA VAL A 250 -8.66 3.62 8.56
C VAL A 250 -7.89 4.65 9.38
N SER A 251 -8.54 5.19 10.44
CA SER A 251 -7.93 6.22 11.30
C SER A 251 -6.72 5.69 12.05
N ALA A 252 -6.77 4.45 12.55
CA ALA A 252 -5.64 3.82 13.23
C ALA A 252 -4.44 3.62 12.28
N ALA A 253 -4.68 3.25 11.03
CA ALA A 253 -3.65 3.04 10.02
C ALA A 253 -3.15 4.35 9.37
N ALA A 254 -3.83 5.48 9.57
CA ALA A 254 -3.54 6.74 8.90
C ALA A 254 -2.07 7.20 9.00
N PRO A 255 -1.36 7.07 10.14
CA PRO A 255 0.06 7.47 10.22
C PRO A 255 0.95 6.67 9.26
N ILE A 256 0.73 5.35 9.13
CA ILE A 256 1.46 4.48 8.21
C ILE A 256 1.10 4.82 6.76
N TYR A 257 -0.18 4.97 6.47
CA TYR A 257 -0.68 5.32 5.13
C TYR A 257 -0.12 6.67 4.65
N GLN A 258 -0.02 7.66 5.54
CA GLN A 258 0.57 8.96 5.21
C GLN A 258 2.07 8.85 4.90
N GLN A 259 2.81 7.98 5.60
CA GLN A 259 4.22 7.71 5.28
C GLN A 259 4.35 7.11 3.88
N ILE A 260 3.52 6.11 3.54
CA ILE A 260 3.49 5.50 2.21
C ILE A 260 3.17 6.56 1.14
N ALA A 261 2.11 7.35 1.32
CA ALA A 261 1.71 8.39 0.37
C ALA A 261 2.79 9.47 0.21
N THR A 262 3.44 9.88 1.29
CA THR A 262 4.53 10.85 1.26
C THR A 262 5.71 10.31 0.47
N ARG A 263 6.09 9.06 0.69
CA ARG A 263 7.18 8.42 -0.03
C ARG A 263 6.82 8.20 -1.51
N LEU A 264 5.59 7.81 -1.80
CA LEU A 264 5.09 7.64 -3.16
C LEU A 264 5.20 8.95 -3.98
N ARG A 265 4.86 10.08 -3.39
CA ARG A 265 5.00 11.40 -4.05
C ARG A 265 6.43 11.70 -4.50
N THR A 266 7.44 11.22 -3.77
CA THR A 266 8.85 11.46 -4.16
C THR A 266 9.28 10.70 -5.40
N LEU A 267 8.49 9.74 -5.85
CA LEU A 267 8.73 8.97 -7.07
C LEU A 267 8.16 9.64 -8.31
N TYR A 268 7.30 10.66 -8.17
CA TYR A 268 6.74 11.41 -9.28
C TYR A 268 7.37 12.79 -9.40
N ARG A 269 7.50 13.29 -10.63
CA ARG A 269 7.84 14.67 -10.95
C ARG A 269 6.56 15.49 -11.11
N ALA A 270 6.69 16.81 -11.18
CA ALA A 270 5.53 17.69 -11.31
C ALA A 270 4.71 17.47 -12.61
N GLU A 271 5.40 17.05 -13.67
CA GLU A 271 4.80 16.77 -14.98
C GLU A 271 4.29 15.32 -15.13
N ASP A 272 4.60 14.43 -14.21
CA ASP A 272 4.18 13.03 -14.31
C ASP A 272 2.69 12.89 -14.01
N LEU A 273 1.95 12.17 -14.86
CA LEU A 273 0.62 11.67 -14.56
C LEU A 273 0.74 10.34 -13.83
N PRO A 274 0.29 10.23 -12.55
CA PRO A 274 0.48 9.00 -11.78
C PRO A 274 -0.42 7.85 -12.24
N ALA A 275 0.18 6.67 -12.46
CA ALA A 275 -0.49 5.38 -12.55
C ALA A 275 -0.07 4.53 -11.34
N ILE A 276 -0.92 4.46 -10.33
CA ILE A 276 -0.60 3.77 -9.07
C ILE A 276 -1.05 2.32 -9.19
N GLN A 277 -0.11 1.42 -9.42
CA GLN A 277 -0.37 -0.01 -9.54
C GLN A 277 -0.20 -0.68 -8.17
N VAL A 278 -1.24 -1.27 -7.63
CA VAL A 278 -1.23 -1.90 -6.31
C VAL A 278 -1.51 -3.40 -6.39
N THR A 279 -0.84 -4.18 -5.55
CA THR A 279 -1.20 -5.60 -5.40
C THR A 279 -2.56 -5.75 -4.75
N GLU A 280 -3.20 -6.92 -4.91
CA GLU A 280 -4.47 -7.23 -4.25
C GLU A 280 -4.39 -7.07 -2.72
N ARG A 281 -3.21 -7.34 -2.14
CA ARG A 281 -2.94 -7.18 -0.71
C ARG A 281 -3.06 -5.73 -0.28
N VAL A 282 -2.44 -4.81 -1.02
CA VAL A 282 -2.56 -3.36 -0.80
C VAL A 282 -4.01 -2.90 -0.94
N ALA A 283 -4.72 -3.41 -1.95
CA ALA A 283 -6.12 -3.04 -2.21
C ALA A 283 -7.10 -3.53 -1.12
N ARG A 284 -6.73 -4.55 -0.34
CA ARG A 284 -7.55 -5.00 0.80
C ARG A 284 -7.38 -4.16 2.06
N MET A 285 -6.38 -3.28 2.11
CA MET A 285 -6.16 -2.41 3.27
C MET A 285 -7.24 -1.33 3.31
N PRO A 286 -8.07 -1.27 4.36
CA PRO A 286 -9.19 -0.32 4.44
C PRO A 286 -8.74 1.12 4.20
N GLY A 287 -9.30 1.79 3.19
CA GLY A 287 -9.08 3.20 2.86
C GLY A 287 -7.70 3.55 2.28
N LEU A 288 -6.76 2.59 2.11
CA LEU A 288 -5.42 2.92 1.60
C LEU A 288 -5.45 3.40 0.15
N THR A 289 -6.16 2.70 -0.73
CA THR A 289 -6.27 3.07 -2.15
C THR A 289 -6.90 4.46 -2.33
N ASP A 290 -7.93 4.77 -1.55
CA ASP A 290 -8.60 6.07 -1.59
C ASP A 290 -7.68 7.19 -1.10
N LEU A 291 -6.92 6.94 -0.02
CA LEU A 291 -5.92 7.87 0.47
C LEU A 291 -4.81 8.11 -0.56
N LEU A 292 -4.32 7.06 -1.22
CA LEU A 292 -3.30 7.19 -2.26
C LEU A 292 -3.82 8.03 -3.42
N LYS A 293 -5.05 7.76 -3.92
CA LYS A 293 -5.69 8.53 -4.97
C LYS A 293 -5.88 10.00 -4.56
N ALA A 294 -6.38 10.25 -3.36
CA ALA A 294 -6.60 11.60 -2.85
C ALA A 294 -5.32 12.41 -2.62
N ARG A 295 -4.22 11.75 -2.19
CA ARG A 295 -2.97 12.45 -1.82
C ARG A 295 -1.97 12.59 -2.95
N VAL A 296 -1.96 11.65 -3.90
CA VAL A 296 -0.98 11.60 -5.00
C VAL A 296 -1.61 12.05 -6.32
N GLY A 297 -2.90 11.82 -6.48
CA GLY A 297 -3.62 12.00 -7.74
C GLY A 297 -3.42 10.82 -8.69
N GLY A 298 -3.96 10.94 -9.91
CA GLY A 298 -3.91 9.88 -10.92
C GLY A 298 -4.87 8.72 -10.64
N GLU A 299 -4.62 7.59 -11.30
CA GLU A 299 -5.49 6.42 -11.21
C GLU A 299 -4.83 5.26 -10.47
N VAL A 300 -5.65 4.51 -9.71
CA VAL A 300 -5.22 3.31 -8.97
C VAL A 300 -5.65 2.06 -9.74
N PHE A 301 -4.68 1.21 -10.06
CA PHE A 301 -4.86 -0.04 -10.78
C PHE A 301 -4.60 -1.22 -9.84
N VAL A 302 -5.66 -1.94 -9.51
CA VAL A 302 -5.57 -3.12 -8.65
C VAL A 302 -5.20 -4.34 -9.49
N LEU A 303 -4.13 -5.01 -9.10
CA LEU A 303 -3.69 -6.25 -9.74
C LEU A 303 -4.51 -7.44 -9.24
N GLU A 304 -4.70 -8.42 -10.14
CA GLU A 304 -5.31 -9.69 -9.79
C GLU A 304 -4.49 -10.48 -8.75
N PRO A 305 -5.17 -11.30 -7.91
CA PRO A 305 -4.47 -12.22 -7.02
C PRO A 305 -3.43 -13.08 -7.77
N GLY A 306 -2.18 -13.08 -7.30
CA GLY A 306 -1.08 -13.83 -7.91
C GLY A 306 -0.51 -13.25 -9.21
N ALA A 307 -0.88 -12.03 -9.60
CA ALA A 307 -0.39 -11.39 -10.83
C ALA A 307 1.13 -11.35 -10.94
N THR A 308 1.84 -11.11 -9.83
CA THR A 308 3.31 -11.06 -9.77
C THR A 308 3.94 -12.41 -10.12
N ALA A 309 3.47 -13.50 -9.51
CA ALA A 309 3.94 -14.85 -9.79
C ALA A 309 3.64 -15.27 -11.25
N ARG A 310 2.40 -15.00 -11.71
CA ARG A 310 2.02 -15.24 -13.12
C ARG A 310 2.84 -14.43 -14.10
N GLY A 311 3.11 -13.17 -13.79
CA GLY A 311 3.89 -12.28 -14.64
C GLY A 311 5.35 -12.71 -14.79
N ALA A 312 5.97 -13.22 -13.72
CA ALA A 312 7.30 -13.85 -13.80
C ALA A 312 7.28 -15.07 -14.71
N LEU A 313 6.28 -15.95 -14.54
CA LEU A 313 6.14 -17.18 -15.33
C LEU A 313 5.89 -16.91 -16.83
N ALA A 314 5.08 -15.90 -17.15
CA ALA A 314 4.62 -15.69 -18.53
C ALA A 314 5.72 -15.17 -19.47
N ARG A 315 6.65 -14.31 -18.97
CA ARG A 315 7.45 -13.44 -19.83
C ARG A 315 8.96 -13.66 -19.83
N TYR A 316 9.50 -14.54 -19.00
CA TYR A 316 10.97 -14.71 -18.90
C TYR A 316 11.61 -15.32 -20.15
N ARG A 317 10.86 -16.02 -20.99
CA ARG A 317 11.37 -16.83 -22.11
C ARG A 317 12.15 -16.05 -23.18
N GLY A 318 11.96 -14.75 -23.29
CA GLY A 318 12.66 -13.91 -24.26
C GLY A 318 13.99 -13.31 -23.75
N ALA A 319 14.28 -13.46 -22.46
CA ALA A 319 15.38 -12.79 -21.79
C ALA A 319 16.52 -13.74 -21.33
N ALA A 320 16.28 -15.04 -21.27
CA ALA A 320 17.23 -16.03 -20.77
C ALA A 320 18.11 -16.60 -21.90
N ALA A 321 19.05 -15.82 -22.41
CA ALA A 321 20.04 -16.28 -23.39
C ALA A 321 21.47 -16.34 -22.77
N GLY A 322 21.64 -16.98 -21.61
CA GLY A 322 22.93 -17.11 -20.95
C GLY A 322 23.04 -18.34 -20.04
N SER A 323 24.24 -18.78 -19.75
CA SER A 323 24.56 -19.93 -18.89
C SER A 323 24.47 -19.59 -17.40
N GLY A 324 23.30 -19.10 -16.93
CA GLY A 324 23.10 -18.80 -15.51
C GLY A 324 21.81 -18.02 -15.26
N VAL A 325 21.28 -18.12 -14.03
CA VAL A 325 20.09 -17.36 -13.60
C VAL A 325 20.54 -15.97 -13.16
N SER A 326 20.04 -14.94 -13.85
CA SER A 326 20.26 -13.53 -13.48
C SER A 326 18.95 -12.84 -13.19
N LEU A 327 18.98 -11.77 -12.39
CA LEU A 327 17.82 -10.95 -12.12
C LEU A 327 17.46 -10.09 -13.33
N LEU A 328 16.30 -10.37 -13.94
CA LEU A 328 15.75 -9.59 -15.03
C LEU A 328 15.04 -8.36 -14.46
N ARG A 329 15.51 -7.17 -14.81
CA ARG A 329 14.94 -5.88 -14.40
C ARG A 329 14.14 -5.20 -15.50
N GLN A 330 13.91 -5.90 -16.62
CA GLN A 330 13.09 -5.43 -17.73
C GLN A 330 12.41 -6.61 -18.43
N LEU A 331 11.13 -6.42 -18.81
CA LEU A 331 10.36 -7.41 -19.55
C LEU A 331 9.41 -6.73 -20.55
N PRO A 332 9.12 -7.37 -21.71
CA PRO A 332 8.12 -6.88 -22.64
C PRO A 332 6.71 -6.96 -22.05
N TRP A 333 5.78 -6.18 -22.58
CA TRP A 333 4.36 -6.29 -22.25
C TRP A 333 3.72 -7.49 -22.94
N ASP A 334 2.72 -8.07 -22.30
CA ASP A 334 1.91 -9.18 -22.85
C ASP A 334 0.40 -8.97 -22.65
N GLN A 335 0.02 -7.76 -22.21
CA GLN A 335 -1.36 -7.30 -22.09
C GLN A 335 -1.57 -5.99 -22.87
N LEU A 336 -2.84 -5.70 -23.18
CA LEU A 336 -3.21 -4.47 -23.87
C LEU A 336 -2.83 -3.23 -23.04
N ALA A 337 -2.37 -2.19 -23.72
CA ALA A 337 -2.06 -0.90 -23.15
C ALA A 337 -3.33 -0.25 -22.56
N VAL A 338 -3.12 0.60 -21.54
CA VAL A 338 -4.15 1.48 -20.98
C VAL A 338 -3.74 2.92 -21.24
N ASP A 339 -4.62 3.70 -21.87
CA ASP A 339 -4.45 5.14 -22.02
C ASP A 339 -5.14 5.84 -20.85
N ILE A 340 -4.36 6.62 -20.08
CA ILE A 340 -4.84 7.31 -18.88
C ILE A 340 -5.33 8.72 -19.22
N SER A 341 -4.89 9.29 -20.33
CA SER A 341 -5.29 10.64 -20.75
C SER A 341 -6.81 10.78 -20.94
N ASP A 342 -7.49 9.72 -21.40
CA ASP A 342 -8.94 9.72 -21.57
C ASP A 342 -9.72 9.57 -20.23
N GLN A 343 -9.12 8.93 -19.21
CA GLN A 343 -9.78 8.76 -17.90
C GLN A 343 -9.62 9.97 -16.98
N ALA A 344 -8.55 10.76 -17.16
CA ALA A 344 -8.37 12.01 -16.42
C ALA A 344 -9.42 13.07 -16.74
N ILE A 345 -10.14 12.93 -17.86
CA ILE A 345 -11.20 13.84 -18.29
C ILE A 345 -12.56 13.48 -17.65
N GLU A 346 -12.79 12.23 -17.25
CA GLU A 346 -14.07 11.80 -16.66
C GLU A 346 -14.19 12.01 -15.15
N THR A 347 -13.10 12.29 -14.42
CA THR A 347 -13.14 12.64 -13.00
C THR A 347 -13.17 14.15 -12.74
N SER A 348 -13.41 14.96 -13.75
CA SER A 348 -13.82 16.35 -13.54
C SER A 348 -15.20 16.32 -12.86
N HIS A 349 -15.22 16.43 -11.54
CA HIS A 349 -16.43 16.76 -10.81
C HIS A 349 -16.96 18.07 -11.40
N SER A 350 -17.87 17.97 -12.38
CA SER A 350 -18.52 19.11 -13.04
C SER A 350 -19.50 19.76 -12.05
N GLY A 351 -18.97 20.49 -11.09
CA GLY A 351 -19.72 21.23 -10.12
C GLY A 351 -18.99 22.51 -9.73
N VAL A 352 -19.75 23.59 -9.56
CA VAL A 352 -19.23 24.84 -8.98
C VAL A 352 -19.09 24.64 -7.47
N PRO A 353 -17.89 24.77 -6.89
CA PRO A 353 -17.73 24.60 -5.45
C PRO A 353 -18.56 25.61 -4.67
N THR A 354 -19.16 25.14 -3.59
CA THR A 354 -19.96 25.98 -2.68
C THR A 354 -19.22 26.30 -1.39
N HIS A 355 -18.26 25.45 -1.00
CA HIS A 355 -17.52 25.61 0.24
C HIS A 355 -16.03 25.30 0.07
N LEU A 356 -15.22 25.93 0.94
CA LEU A 356 -13.81 25.68 1.15
C LEU A 356 -13.64 24.93 2.47
N LEU A 357 -13.14 23.71 2.44
CA LEU A 357 -12.93 22.85 3.60
C LEU A 357 -11.48 22.94 4.09
N HIS A 358 -11.28 23.17 5.39
CA HIS A 358 -9.99 23.08 6.07
C HIS A 358 -10.15 22.33 7.40
N GLY A 359 -9.50 21.19 7.53
CA GLY A 359 -9.70 20.30 8.67
C GLY A 359 -11.18 19.89 8.78
N HIS A 360 -11.83 20.29 9.87
CA HIS A 360 -13.26 20.03 10.11
C HIS A 360 -14.16 21.26 9.91
N THR A 361 -13.63 22.33 9.33
CA THR A 361 -14.38 23.59 9.14
C THR A 361 -14.60 23.85 7.66
N ALA A 362 -15.86 23.99 7.27
CA ALA A 362 -16.28 24.38 5.93
C ALA A 362 -16.65 25.86 5.90
N TYR A 363 -16.04 26.63 5.00
CA TYR A 363 -16.30 28.05 4.79
C TYR A 363 -17.08 28.24 3.49
N GLU A 364 -18.26 28.86 3.57
CA GLU A 364 -19.11 29.09 2.41
C GLU A 364 -18.48 30.06 1.40
N ILE A 365 -18.48 29.72 0.12
CA ILE A 365 -18.07 30.56 -0.98
C ILE A 365 -19.28 31.19 -1.64
N GLY A 366 -19.55 32.45 -1.31
CA GLY A 366 -20.66 33.22 -1.87
C GLY A 366 -20.23 34.20 -2.95
N ASN A 367 -21.14 35.13 -3.30
CA ASN A 367 -20.87 36.20 -4.28
C ASN A 367 -19.89 37.25 -3.71
N SER A 368 -19.88 37.46 -2.40
CA SER A 368 -18.88 38.30 -1.71
C SER A 368 -17.60 37.52 -1.50
N PRO A 369 -16.43 38.12 -1.70
CA PRO A 369 -15.16 37.42 -1.59
C PRO A 369 -14.92 36.85 -0.20
N LEU A 370 -14.57 35.57 -0.11
CA LEU A 370 -13.97 34.92 1.04
C LEU A 370 -12.46 35.14 0.96
N ILE A 371 -11.88 35.80 1.95
CA ILE A 371 -10.45 36.19 1.94
C ILE A 371 -9.70 35.26 2.87
N LEU A 372 -8.54 34.75 2.44
CA LEU A 372 -7.63 33.95 3.23
C LEU A 372 -6.31 34.72 3.44
N GLY A 373 -5.77 34.66 4.64
CA GLY A 373 -4.49 35.30 4.95
C GLY A 373 -4.19 35.40 6.45
N SER A 374 -3.03 35.98 6.79
CA SER A 374 -2.58 36.16 8.19
C SER A 374 -3.04 37.48 8.82
N GLY A 375 -3.86 38.28 8.13
CA GLY A 375 -4.43 39.51 8.63
C GLY A 375 -5.70 39.33 9.43
N GLU A 376 -6.29 40.45 9.87
CA GLU A 376 -7.60 40.53 10.47
C GLU A 376 -8.61 41.09 9.47
N GLY A 377 -9.81 40.53 9.41
CA GLY A 377 -10.88 40.99 8.52
C GLY A 377 -12.03 41.62 9.32
N GLU A 378 -12.49 42.79 8.89
CA GLU A 378 -13.58 43.50 9.55
C GLU A 378 -14.99 42.98 9.22
N ASP A 379 -15.18 42.16 8.15
CA ASP A 379 -16.51 41.82 7.59
C ASP A 379 -16.93 40.34 7.73
N GLY A 380 -16.34 39.55 8.62
CA GLY A 380 -16.79 38.17 8.89
C GLY A 380 -16.57 37.14 7.76
N ARG A 381 -16.03 37.53 6.60
CA ARG A 381 -15.68 36.65 5.47
C ARG A 381 -14.14 36.56 5.29
N PHE A 382 -13.46 36.33 6.41
CA PHE A 382 -12.01 36.19 6.45
C PHE A 382 -11.61 34.89 7.16
N VAL A 383 -10.78 34.09 6.51
CA VAL A 383 -10.17 32.90 7.11
C VAL A 383 -8.79 33.29 7.60
N ALA A 384 -8.67 33.45 8.90
CA ALA A 384 -7.41 33.80 9.55
C ALA A 384 -6.46 32.61 9.59
N LEU A 385 -5.27 32.77 9.02
CA LEU A 385 -4.17 31.81 9.03
C LEU A 385 -3.12 32.29 10.04
N ALA A 386 -2.35 31.37 10.63
CA ALA A 386 -1.33 31.75 11.60
C ALA A 386 -0.30 32.70 10.99
N ALA A 387 0.00 33.79 11.71
CA ALA A 387 0.89 34.85 11.22
C ALA A 387 2.37 34.43 11.15
N ASP A 388 2.74 33.38 11.85
CA ASP A 388 4.10 32.82 11.92
C ASP A 388 4.39 31.79 10.79
N MET A 389 3.38 31.45 9.96
CA MET A 389 3.57 30.54 8.84
C MET A 389 4.32 31.22 7.69
N PRO A 390 5.51 30.69 7.30
CA PRO A 390 6.28 31.29 6.19
C PRO A 390 5.51 31.29 4.87
N GLY A 391 5.60 32.39 4.14
CA GLY A 391 4.97 32.50 2.81
C GLY A 391 3.50 32.88 2.81
N VAL A 392 2.87 33.14 3.97
CA VAL A 392 1.49 33.61 4.07
C VAL A 392 1.46 35.15 4.13
N SER A 393 0.74 35.76 3.18
CA SER A 393 0.50 37.22 3.16
C SER A 393 -0.70 37.59 4.03
N ARG A 394 -0.77 38.83 4.53
CA ARG A 394 -1.92 39.32 5.33
C ARG A 394 -3.25 39.13 4.61
N ARG A 395 -3.28 39.41 3.32
CA ARG A 395 -4.36 39.08 2.39
C ARG A 395 -3.72 38.23 1.30
N HIS A 396 -3.86 36.93 1.38
CA HIS A 396 -3.12 36.02 0.52
C HIS A 396 -3.86 35.73 -0.78
N CYS A 397 -5.10 35.29 -0.69
CA CYS A 397 -5.97 35.11 -1.83
C CYS A 397 -7.44 35.36 -1.48
N SER A 398 -8.30 35.41 -2.48
CA SER A 398 -9.74 35.55 -2.31
C SER A 398 -10.51 34.65 -3.27
N LEU A 399 -11.60 34.03 -2.77
CA LEU A 399 -12.49 33.17 -3.52
C LEU A 399 -13.88 33.84 -3.59
N ALA A 400 -14.50 33.86 -4.76
CA ALA A 400 -15.85 34.37 -4.94
C ALA A 400 -16.58 33.65 -6.06
N ARG A 401 -17.90 33.55 -5.98
CA ARG A 401 -18.75 33.10 -7.09
C ARG A 401 -19.09 34.28 -7.99
N LYS A 402 -18.77 34.17 -9.28
CA LYS A 402 -19.05 35.17 -10.31
C LYS A 402 -19.56 34.48 -11.56
N ASN A 403 -20.70 34.96 -12.09
CA ASN A 403 -21.29 34.45 -13.35
C ASN A 403 -21.46 32.92 -13.39
N GLY A 404 -21.82 32.31 -12.23
CA GLY A 404 -22.00 30.85 -12.13
C GLY A 404 -20.69 30.05 -11.97
N GLN A 405 -19.53 30.70 -11.90
CA GLN A 405 -18.23 30.06 -11.66
C GLN A 405 -17.68 30.47 -10.30
N CYS A 406 -16.87 29.59 -9.68
CA CYS A 406 -16.06 29.93 -8.52
C CYS A 406 -14.68 30.38 -8.99
N VAL A 407 -14.27 31.57 -8.61
CA VAL A 407 -13.01 32.18 -9.08
C VAL A 407 -12.13 32.47 -7.88
N LEU A 408 -10.87 32.00 -7.95
CA LEU A 408 -9.78 32.32 -7.05
C LEU A 408 -8.97 33.48 -7.62
N LYS A 409 -8.61 34.44 -6.78
CA LYS A 409 -7.67 35.50 -7.12
C LYS A 409 -6.53 35.52 -6.12
N ASP A 410 -5.30 35.45 -6.64
CA ASP A 410 -4.07 35.57 -5.85
C ASP A 410 -3.76 37.06 -5.55
N HIS A 411 -3.40 37.36 -4.31
CA HIS A 411 -2.94 38.67 -3.84
C HIS A 411 -1.60 38.55 -3.13
N SER A 412 -1.04 37.33 -3.13
CA SER A 412 0.12 37.00 -2.32
C SER A 412 1.43 37.47 -2.95
N ARG A 413 2.45 37.57 -2.10
CA ARG A 413 3.82 37.84 -2.56
C ARG A 413 4.54 36.56 -3.03
N TYR A 414 4.18 35.41 -2.47
CA TYR A 414 4.90 34.16 -2.67
C TYR A 414 4.14 33.16 -3.54
N GLY A 415 2.89 33.47 -3.91
CA GLY A 415 2.05 32.68 -4.77
C GLY A 415 1.09 31.73 -4.02
N THR A 416 -0.05 31.53 -4.64
CA THR A 416 -1.07 30.55 -4.28
C THR A 416 -0.95 29.34 -5.20
N PHE A 417 -1.12 28.14 -4.70
CA PHE A 417 -0.97 26.91 -5.48
C PHE A 417 -2.32 26.19 -5.57
N LEU A 418 -2.73 25.88 -6.78
CA LEU A 418 -3.92 25.09 -7.09
C LEU A 418 -3.50 23.74 -7.67
N ASN A 419 -3.91 22.64 -7.03
CA ASN A 419 -3.53 21.27 -7.41
C ASN A 419 -2.00 21.10 -7.58
N GLY A 420 -1.21 21.77 -6.73
CA GLY A 420 0.25 21.77 -6.79
C GLY A 420 0.88 22.76 -7.78
N HIS A 421 0.12 23.40 -8.67
CA HIS A 421 0.60 24.38 -9.63
C HIS A 421 0.40 25.80 -9.12
N ARG A 422 1.42 26.65 -9.26
CA ARG A 422 1.30 28.06 -8.91
C ARG A 422 0.36 28.76 -9.90
N ILE A 423 -0.60 29.53 -9.39
CA ILE A 423 -1.47 30.36 -10.22
C ILE A 423 -0.82 31.73 -10.49
N ASP A 424 -1.06 32.31 -11.68
CA ASP A 424 -0.44 33.60 -12.07
C ASP A 424 -1.20 34.82 -11.52
N ASP A 425 -2.52 34.87 -11.56
CA ASP A 425 -3.38 35.93 -11.00
C ASP A 425 -4.74 35.39 -10.59
N THR A 426 -5.45 34.77 -11.52
CA THR A 426 -6.80 34.22 -11.31
C THR A 426 -6.94 32.85 -11.90
N SER A 427 -7.76 32.00 -11.23
CA SER A 427 -8.09 30.66 -11.70
C SER A 427 -9.55 30.35 -11.42
N VAL A 428 -10.20 29.61 -12.33
CA VAL A 428 -11.52 29.04 -12.10
C VAL A 428 -11.37 27.76 -11.31
N LEU A 429 -12.15 27.63 -10.25
CA LEU A 429 -12.12 26.50 -9.33
C LEU A 429 -13.22 25.49 -9.63
N GLN A 430 -12.90 24.23 -9.44
CA GLN A 430 -13.82 23.08 -9.56
C GLN A 430 -13.94 22.34 -8.23
N VAL A 431 -15.02 21.56 -8.07
CA VAL A 431 -15.18 20.68 -6.91
C VAL A 431 -14.05 19.63 -6.92
N GLY A 432 -13.43 19.41 -5.77
CA GLY A 432 -12.29 18.50 -5.63
C GLY A 432 -10.92 19.17 -5.75
N ASP A 433 -10.84 20.41 -6.24
CA ASP A 433 -9.58 21.17 -6.28
C ASP A 433 -8.99 21.34 -4.88
N VAL A 434 -7.66 21.32 -4.80
CA VAL A 434 -6.90 21.55 -3.57
C VAL A 434 -6.11 22.84 -3.70
N LEU A 435 -6.41 23.78 -2.80
CA LEU A 435 -5.73 25.06 -2.69
C LEU A 435 -4.67 24.98 -1.58
N ARG A 436 -3.43 25.37 -1.88
CA ARG A 436 -2.33 25.43 -0.90
C ARG A 436 -1.76 26.82 -0.76
N ILE A 437 -1.57 27.27 0.49
CA ILE A 437 -1.10 28.59 0.88
C ILE A 437 0.04 28.46 1.90
N GLY A 438 1.22 29.03 1.60
CA GLY A 438 2.39 28.99 2.48
C GLY A 438 3.30 27.78 2.28
N SER A 439 4.38 27.67 3.09
CA SER A 439 5.36 26.57 3.06
C SER A 439 5.81 26.23 4.49
N PRO A 440 5.51 25.00 4.99
CA PRO A 440 4.90 23.82 4.33
C PRO A 440 3.45 24.02 3.88
N GLY A 441 2.72 24.98 4.44
CA GLY A 441 1.45 25.51 3.92
C GLY A 441 0.19 24.90 4.50
N TYR A 442 -0.91 25.69 4.37
CA TYR A 442 -2.27 25.27 4.64
C TYR A 442 -2.87 24.67 3.37
N GLU A 443 -3.50 23.50 3.48
CA GLU A 443 -4.26 22.88 2.40
C GLU A 443 -5.76 23.01 2.65
N PHE A 444 -6.48 23.39 1.60
CA PHE A 444 -7.93 23.58 1.58
C PHE A 444 -8.51 22.80 0.42
N GLN A 445 -9.61 22.11 0.63
CA GLN A 445 -10.32 21.36 -0.40
C GLN A 445 -11.59 22.08 -0.83
N LEU A 446 -11.85 22.15 -2.13
CA LEU A 446 -13.07 22.71 -2.71
C LEU A 446 -14.15 21.65 -2.73
N ILE A 447 -15.28 21.88 -2.03
CA ILE A 447 -16.38 20.92 -1.91
C ILE A 447 -17.72 21.55 -2.33
N THR A 448 -18.69 20.71 -2.64
CA THR A 448 -20.09 21.09 -2.75
C THR A 448 -20.88 20.43 -1.61
N THR A 449 -21.66 21.22 -0.90
CA THR A 449 -22.64 20.70 0.05
C THR A 449 -24.02 20.84 -0.58
N ASP A 450 -24.76 19.74 -0.72
CA ASP A 450 -26.17 19.77 -1.11
C ASP A 450 -27.01 20.36 0.04
N THR A 451 -27.27 21.65 -0.04
CA THR A 451 -28.32 22.26 0.78
C THR A 451 -29.67 21.98 0.13
N ARG A 452 -30.20 20.77 0.28
CA ARG A 452 -31.65 20.58 0.25
C ARG A 452 -32.16 20.86 1.65
N HIS A 453 -32.48 22.11 1.91
CA HIS A 453 -33.43 22.44 2.95
C HIS A 453 -34.83 22.37 2.33
N GLU A 454 -35.63 21.44 2.84
CA GLU A 454 -37.10 21.63 2.89
C GLU A 454 -37.43 22.77 3.85
#